data_c20991232c708390574236a2976afd62
#
_entry.id   c20991232c708390574236a2976afd62
#
_cell.length_a   1.000
_cell.length_b   1.000
_cell.length_c   1.000
_cell.angle_alpha   90.00
_cell.angle_beta   90.00
_cell.angle_gamma   90.00
#
_symmetry.space_group_name_H-M   'P 1'
#
loop_
_entity.id
_entity.type
_entity.pdbx_description
1 polymer ?
#
loop_
_entity_poly.entity_id
_entity_poly.type
_entity_poly.pdbx_seq_one_letter_code
_entity_poly.pdbx_strand_id
1 'polypeptide(L)'
;MSVAPGVILRGRTVVGGCAEGEALVTRETISGWGGIDPTTGTIIETRHPLHGVSFKNKILVFPGAKGSSAWSAAFHVARLAGAAPKAMIFTVMTTKVALGAVVLRAPAVTDLDQDPLTVIETGDWVRVDADLGIVEVFKRVKI
;
A
#
# COMPACT_ATOMS: atom_id res chain seq x y z
N MET A 1 3.90 0.21 25.72
CA MET A 1 4.24 -1.23 25.73
C MET A 1 4.79 -1.62 24.38
N SER A 2 5.98 -2.19 24.33
CA SER A 2 6.52 -2.66 23.07
C SER A 2 6.10 -4.10 22.84
N VAL A 3 5.66 -4.40 21.62
CA VAL A 3 5.24 -5.72 21.21
C VAL A 3 6.18 -6.18 20.09
N ALA A 4 6.68 -7.39 20.18
CA ALA A 4 7.50 -7.95 19.12
C ALA A 4 6.66 -8.22 17.88
N PRO A 5 7.19 -8.00 16.67
CA PRO A 5 6.44 -8.33 15.46
C PRO A 5 6.19 -9.84 15.37
N GLY A 6 5.01 -10.20 14.86
CA GLY A 6 4.67 -11.59 14.59
C GLY A 6 5.41 -12.15 13.39
N VAL A 7 5.66 -11.29 12.38
CA VAL A 7 6.35 -11.66 11.16
C VAL A 7 7.24 -10.50 10.73
N ILE A 8 8.43 -10.82 10.22
CA ILE A 8 9.32 -9.85 9.59
C ILE A 8 9.57 -10.31 8.16
N LEU A 9 9.25 -9.43 7.20
CA LEU A 9 9.47 -9.68 5.77
C LEU A 9 10.63 -8.81 5.29
N ARG A 10 11.40 -9.32 4.35
CA ARG A 10 12.53 -8.59 3.76
C ARG A 10 12.39 -8.58 2.25
N GLY A 11 12.59 -7.42 1.65
CA GLY A 11 12.46 -7.25 0.23
C GLY A 11 13.29 -6.10 -0.30
N ARG A 12 12.83 -5.52 -1.39
CA ARG A 12 13.55 -4.50 -2.14
C ARG A 12 12.90 -3.13 -1.97
N THR A 13 13.73 -2.12 -1.72
CA THR A 13 13.30 -0.72 -1.67
C THR A 13 12.88 -0.24 -3.05
N VAL A 14 11.73 0.41 -3.13
CA VAL A 14 11.30 1.17 -4.31
C VAL A 14 11.40 2.65 -4.03
N VAL A 15 10.86 3.10 -2.91
CA VAL A 15 11.00 4.47 -2.40
C VAL A 15 11.37 4.36 -0.93
N GLY A 16 12.44 5.05 -0.53
CA GLY A 16 12.92 5.01 0.86
C GLY A 16 12.00 5.73 1.83
N GLY A 17 12.33 5.59 3.12
CA GLY A 17 11.60 6.20 4.21
C GLY A 17 10.99 5.15 5.12
N CYS A 18 10.36 5.64 6.20
CA CYS A 18 9.72 4.80 7.20
C CYS A 18 8.31 5.29 7.47
N ALA A 19 7.38 4.35 7.63
CA ALA A 19 6.01 4.67 8.02
C ALA A 19 5.40 3.47 8.73
N GLU A 20 4.39 3.72 9.54
CA GLU A 20 3.64 2.65 10.17
C GLU A 20 2.17 3.01 10.22
N GLY A 21 1.33 2.01 10.20
CA GLY A 21 -0.11 2.19 10.22
C GLY A 21 -0.85 0.88 10.09
N GLU A 22 -2.16 1.01 10.05
CA GLU A 22 -3.06 -0.11 9.85
C GLU A 22 -3.02 -0.57 8.39
N ALA A 23 -2.92 -1.87 8.16
CA ALA A 23 -2.90 -2.43 6.82
C ALA A 23 -4.28 -2.42 6.17
N LEU A 24 -4.29 -2.15 4.88
CA LEU A 24 -5.43 -2.38 4.00
C LEU A 24 -4.97 -3.28 2.87
N VAL A 25 -5.48 -4.50 2.83
CA VAL A 25 -4.98 -5.56 1.94
C VAL A 25 -6.03 -5.92 0.90
N THR A 26 -5.60 -6.05 -0.36
CA THR A 26 -6.43 -6.59 -1.43
C THR A 26 -5.61 -7.48 -2.34
N ARG A 27 -6.24 -8.53 -2.88
CA ARG A 27 -5.64 -9.40 -3.90
C ARG A 27 -5.88 -8.91 -5.31
N GLU A 28 -6.67 -7.85 -5.47
CA GLU A 28 -6.98 -7.25 -6.76
C GLU A 28 -6.10 -6.05 -7.03
N THR A 29 -5.71 -5.86 -8.28
CA THR A 29 -5.04 -4.63 -8.72
C THR A 29 -5.96 -3.43 -8.56
N ILE A 30 -5.38 -2.25 -8.46
CA ILE A 30 -6.14 -1.00 -8.27
C ILE A 30 -5.94 -0.13 -9.50
N SER A 31 -7.05 0.36 -10.07
CA SER A 31 -7.02 1.35 -11.15
C SER A 31 -6.82 2.76 -10.58
N GLY A 32 -6.20 3.63 -11.36
CA GLY A 32 -6.06 5.04 -11.01
C GLY A 32 -7.33 5.82 -11.34
N TRP A 33 -7.33 6.50 -12.49
CA TRP A 33 -8.51 7.24 -12.93
C TRP A 33 -9.69 6.30 -13.14
N GLY A 34 -10.84 6.64 -12.54
CA GLY A 34 -12.04 5.81 -12.58
C GLY A 34 -12.04 4.67 -11.55
N GLY A 35 -10.91 4.39 -10.91
CA GLY A 35 -10.81 3.35 -9.88
C GLY A 35 -10.73 3.89 -8.46
N ILE A 36 -10.26 5.13 -8.31
CA ILE A 36 -10.21 5.79 -7.01
C ILE A 36 -10.82 7.19 -7.10
N ASP A 37 -11.36 7.66 -5.98
CA ASP A 37 -11.64 9.07 -5.76
C ASP A 37 -10.40 9.68 -5.11
N PRO A 38 -9.59 10.45 -5.84
CA PRO A 38 -8.33 10.92 -5.28
C PRO A 38 -8.50 11.95 -4.17
N THR A 39 -9.66 12.59 -4.07
CA THR A 39 -9.88 13.59 -3.01
C THR A 39 -10.10 12.94 -1.64
N THR A 40 -10.57 11.71 -1.59
CA THR A 40 -10.86 10.98 -0.35
C THR A 40 -10.01 9.73 -0.18
N GLY A 41 -9.30 9.29 -1.23
CA GLY A 41 -8.56 8.03 -1.23
C GLY A 41 -9.46 6.80 -1.26
N THR A 42 -10.70 6.95 -1.68
CA THR A 42 -11.69 5.87 -1.68
C THR A 42 -11.62 5.08 -2.98
N ILE A 43 -11.68 3.77 -2.89
CA ILE A 43 -11.77 2.89 -4.06
C ILE A 43 -13.21 2.91 -4.55
N ILE A 44 -13.41 3.35 -5.80
CA ILE A 44 -14.74 3.54 -6.39
C ILE A 44 -15.07 2.57 -7.51
N GLU A 45 -14.14 1.72 -7.91
CA GLU A 45 -14.39 0.67 -8.89
C GLU A 45 -15.46 -0.29 -8.34
N THR A 46 -16.60 -0.39 -9.04
CA THR A 46 -17.80 -1.03 -8.48
C THR A 46 -17.63 -2.51 -8.19
N ARG A 47 -16.80 -3.21 -8.95
CA ARG A 47 -16.58 -4.64 -8.77
C ARG A 47 -15.34 -4.96 -7.91
N HIS A 48 -14.68 -3.94 -7.36
CA HIS A 48 -13.51 -4.16 -6.54
C HIS A 48 -13.91 -4.62 -5.14
N PRO A 49 -13.18 -5.59 -4.55
CA PRO A 49 -13.48 -6.05 -3.18
C PRO A 49 -13.45 -4.94 -2.13
N LEU A 50 -12.65 -3.89 -2.36
CA LEU A 50 -12.54 -2.75 -1.46
C LEU A 50 -13.41 -1.56 -1.88
N HIS A 51 -14.42 -1.76 -2.72
CA HIS A 51 -15.32 -0.68 -3.13
C HIS A 51 -15.87 0.06 -1.90
N GLY A 52 -15.74 1.38 -1.92
CA GLY A 52 -16.19 2.22 -0.81
C GLY A 52 -15.21 2.37 0.35
N VAL A 53 -14.07 1.68 0.31
CA VAL A 53 -13.06 1.72 1.38
C VAL A 53 -11.96 2.70 1.01
N SER A 54 -11.53 3.52 1.98
CA SER A 54 -10.45 4.49 1.78
C SER A 54 -9.12 3.92 2.23
N PHE A 55 -8.07 4.17 1.42
CA PHE A 55 -6.69 3.84 1.79
C PHE A 55 -5.96 5.00 2.49
N LYS A 56 -6.66 6.10 2.73
CA LYS A 56 -6.06 7.27 3.38
C LYS A 56 -5.42 6.88 4.71
N ASN A 57 -4.15 7.24 4.87
CA ASN A 57 -3.35 6.97 6.06
C ASN A 57 -3.18 5.47 6.41
N LYS A 58 -3.42 4.59 5.45
CA LYS A 58 -3.23 3.14 5.62
C LYS A 58 -1.91 2.69 5.01
N ILE A 59 -1.47 1.51 5.39
CA ILE A 59 -0.42 0.79 4.67
C ILE A 59 -1.14 -0.04 3.61
N LEU A 60 -1.00 0.37 2.35
CA LEU A 60 -1.70 -0.28 1.25
C LEU A 60 -0.90 -1.48 0.75
N VAL A 61 -1.51 -2.65 0.85
CA VAL A 61 -0.89 -3.93 0.44
C VAL A 61 -1.72 -4.49 -0.71
N PHE A 62 -1.13 -4.57 -1.89
CA PHE A 62 -1.88 -4.90 -3.12
C PHE A 62 -0.94 -5.45 -4.20
N PRO A 63 -1.48 -6.10 -5.25
CA PRO A 63 -0.62 -6.64 -6.31
C PRO A 63 0.08 -5.57 -7.13
N GLY A 64 -0.60 -4.48 -7.44
CA GLY A 64 -0.04 -3.42 -8.25
C GLY A 64 -1.09 -2.62 -9.00
N ALA A 65 -0.61 -1.83 -9.97
CA ALA A 65 -1.43 -0.94 -10.77
C ALA A 65 -2.10 -1.65 -11.95
N LYS A 66 -3.30 -1.20 -12.27
CA LYS A 66 -4.00 -1.61 -13.50
C LYS A 66 -4.52 -0.36 -14.22
N GLY A 67 -4.70 -0.46 -15.52
CA GLY A 67 -5.22 0.63 -16.33
C GLY A 67 -4.14 1.41 -17.03
N SER A 68 -4.39 2.70 -17.29
CA SER A 68 -3.54 3.54 -18.13
C SER A 68 -2.23 3.94 -17.45
N SER A 69 -1.30 4.44 -18.26
CA SER A 69 -0.02 4.99 -17.79
C SER A 69 -0.19 6.23 -16.90
N ALA A 70 -1.40 6.83 -16.88
CA ALA A 70 -1.73 7.95 -16.00
C ALA A 70 -2.07 7.54 -14.57
N TRP A 71 -1.83 6.27 -14.20
CA TRP A 71 -2.07 5.76 -12.85
C TRP A 71 -1.43 6.64 -11.77
N SER A 72 -0.18 7.04 -11.99
CA SER A 72 0.55 7.89 -11.06
C SER A 72 -0.09 9.26 -10.87
N ALA A 73 -0.73 9.80 -11.91
CA ALA A 73 -1.38 11.12 -11.82
C ALA A 73 -2.54 11.11 -10.83
N ALA A 74 -3.34 10.04 -10.81
CA ALA A 74 -4.45 9.92 -9.85
C ALA A 74 -3.93 9.88 -8.41
N PHE A 75 -2.86 9.13 -8.16
CA PHE A 75 -2.26 9.04 -6.82
C PHE A 75 -1.54 10.34 -6.44
N HIS A 76 -0.98 11.06 -7.40
CA HIS A 76 -0.42 12.38 -7.14
C HIS A 76 -1.50 13.36 -6.64
N VAL A 77 -2.67 13.35 -7.27
CA VAL A 77 -3.81 14.15 -6.80
C VAL A 77 -4.22 13.74 -5.39
N ALA A 78 -4.22 12.45 -5.09
CA ALA A 78 -4.52 11.95 -3.75
C ALA A 78 -3.53 12.51 -2.71
N ARG A 79 -2.25 12.58 -3.03
CA ARG A 79 -1.26 13.19 -2.13
C ARG A 79 -1.55 14.67 -1.90
N LEU A 80 -1.82 15.41 -2.96
CA LEU A 80 -2.12 16.85 -2.85
C LEU A 80 -3.39 17.11 -2.05
N ALA A 81 -4.35 16.18 -2.09
CA ALA A 81 -5.59 16.28 -1.32
C ALA A 81 -5.44 15.79 0.13
N GLY A 82 -4.27 15.28 0.51
CA GLY A 82 -4.06 14.71 1.84
C GLY A 82 -4.70 13.35 2.05
N ALA A 83 -4.99 12.63 0.97
CA ALA A 83 -5.72 11.35 0.99
C ALA A 83 -4.83 10.14 0.63
N ALA A 84 -3.51 10.33 0.60
CA ALA A 84 -2.56 9.27 0.23
C ALA A 84 -2.45 8.17 1.29
N PRO A 85 -2.08 6.94 0.91
CA PRO A 85 -1.65 5.95 1.87
C PRO A 85 -0.33 6.38 2.53
N LYS A 86 -0.02 5.84 3.70
CA LYS A 86 1.25 6.12 4.39
C LYS A 86 2.43 5.39 3.76
N ALA A 87 2.20 4.21 3.22
CA ALA A 87 3.19 3.41 2.55
C ALA A 87 2.51 2.42 1.60
N MET A 88 3.29 1.86 0.68
CA MET A 88 2.80 0.86 -0.27
C MET A 88 3.68 -0.38 -0.23
N ILE A 89 3.03 -1.54 -0.23
CA ILE A 89 3.65 -2.85 -0.39
C ILE A 89 2.97 -3.51 -1.58
N PHE A 90 3.73 -3.85 -2.61
CA PHE A 90 3.13 -4.45 -3.80
C PHE A 90 3.97 -5.63 -4.31
N THR A 91 3.34 -6.54 -5.04
CA THR A 91 3.95 -7.80 -5.46
C THR A 91 4.41 -7.79 -6.91
N VAL A 92 3.79 -6.97 -7.77
CA VAL A 92 4.15 -6.90 -9.20
C VAL A 92 4.71 -5.52 -9.50
N MET A 93 6.00 -5.46 -9.76
CA MET A 93 6.69 -4.22 -10.13
C MET A 93 6.35 -3.85 -11.56
N THR A 94 5.76 -2.67 -11.75
CA THR A 94 5.56 -2.06 -13.07
C THR A 94 6.00 -0.61 -13.00
N THR A 95 6.28 -0.02 -14.16
CA THR A 95 6.61 1.42 -14.24
C THR A 95 5.50 2.27 -13.64
N LYS A 96 4.25 1.90 -13.86
CA LYS A 96 3.09 2.63 -13.33
C LYS A 96 3.10 2.71 -11.80
N VAL A 97 3.27 1.58 -11.13
CA VAL A 97 3.24 1.55 -9.66
C VAL A 97 4.48 2.17 -9.07
N ALA A 98 5.64 1.98 -9.69
CA ALA A 98 6.89 2.60 -9.24
C ALA A 98 6.80 4.12 -9.32
N LEU A 99 6.32 4.65 -10.44
CA LEU A 99 6.14 6.09 -10.62
C LEU A 99 5.11 6.64 -9.63
N GLY A 100 4.02 5.90 -9.40
CA GLY A 100 3.01 6.26 -8.40
C GLY A 100 3.61 6.39 -7.01
N ALA A 101 4.44 5.44 -6.60
CA ALA A 101 5.13 5.49 -5.32
C ALA A 101 6.04 6.72 -5.20
N VAL A 102 6.78 7.04 -6.28
CA VAL A 102 7.67 8.22 -6.31
C VAL A 102 6.88 9.51 -6.14
N VAL A 103 5.79 9.69 -6.90
CA VAL A 103 5.00 10.94 -6.82
C VAL A 103 4.20 11.04 -5.52
N LEU A 104 3.86 9.92 -4.90
CA LEU A 104 3.25 9.90 -3.56
C LEU A 104 4.23 10.30 -2.48
N ARG A 105 5.53 10.15 -2.71
CA ARG A 105 6.58 10.30 -1.70
C ARG A 105 6.34 9.38 -0.50
N ALA A 106 5.70 8.23 -0.76
CA ALA A 106 5.40 7.26 0.27
C ALA A 106 6.46 6.17 0.27
N PRO A 107 6.93 5.71 1.44
CA PRO A 107 7.78 4.55 1.50
C PRO A 107 7.14 3.38 0.75
N ALA A 108 7.92 2.67 -0.05
CA ALA A 108 7.40 1.57 -0.85
C ALA A 108 8.43 0.45 -0.99
N VAL A 109 7.96 -0.78 -0.85
CA VAL A 109 8.77 -1.99 -0.96
C VAL A 109 8.07 -3.02 -1.83
N THR A 110 8.88 -3.89 -2.43
CA THR A 110 8.40 -5.01 -3.25
C THR A 110 9.37 -6.19 -3.12
N ASP A 111 9.08 -7.28 -3.84
CA ASP A 111 9.92 -8.48 -3.86
C ASP A 111 10.22 -9.01 -2.45
N LEU A 112 9.21 -9.06 -1.60
CA LEU A 112 9.35 -9.58 -0.25
C LEU A 112 9.58 -11.10 -0.27
N ASP A 113 10.30 -11.59 0.73
CA ASP A 113 10.68 -13.00 0.84
C ASP A 113 9.50 -13.95 1.16
N GLN A 114 8.35 -13.40 1.49
CA GLN A 114 7.08 -14.12 1.60
C GLN A 114 6.00 -13.29 0.93
N ASP A 115 4.91 -13.92 0.51
CA ASP A 115 3.80 -13.23 -0.12
C ASP A 115 3.07 -12.32 0.90
N PRO A 116 3.19 -10.99 0.78
CA PRO A 116 2.54 -10.10 1.74
C PRO A 116 1.02 -10.19 1.70
N LEU A 117 0.44 -10.57 0.56
CA LEU A 117 -1.02 -10.69 0.43
C LEU A 117 -1.56 -11.87 1.23
N THR A 118 -0.73 -12.85 1.54
CA THR A 118 -1.09 -13.99 2.37
C THR A 118 -0.77 -13.74 3.85
N VAL A 119 0.38 -13.09 4.11
CA VAL A 119 0.91 -12.92 5.47
C VAL A 119 0.23 -11.77 6.21
N ILE A 120 -0.07 -10.68 5.50
CA ILE A 120 -0.67 -9.48 6.10
C ILE A 120 -2.18 -9.52 5.91
N GLU A 121 -2.92 -9.26 6.99
CA GLU A 121 -4.36 -9.13 6.95
C GLU A 121 -4.77 -7.68 7.20
N THR A 122 -5.86 -7.26 6.58
CA THR A 122 -6.44 -5.93 6.86
C THR A 122 -6.70 -5.79 8.36
N GLY A 123 -6.24 -4.68 8.92
CA GLY A 123 -6.34 -4.39 10.34
C GLY A 123 -5.07 -4.71 11.12
N ASP A 124 -4.13 -5.46 10.56
CA ASP A 124 -2.81 -5.64 11.18
C ASP A 124 -2.08 -4.30 11.25
N TRP A 125 -1.29 -4.10 12.29
CA TRP A 125 -0.39 -2.94 12.35
C TRP A 125 0.90 -3.29 11.63
N VAL A 126 1.31 -2.46 10.68
CA VAL A 126 2.49 -2.73 9.85
C VAL A 126 3.45 -1.56 9.93
N ARG A 127 4.73 -1.86 10.18
CA ARG A 127 5.82 -0.90 10.11
C ARG A 127 6.65 -1.18 8.88
N VAL A 128 6.78 -0.19 8.02
CA VAL A 128 7.60 -0.29 6.81
C VAL A 128 8.85 0.54 6.99
N ASP A 129 10.01 -0.13 7.00
CA ASP A 129 11.31 0.52 6.90
C ASP A 129 11.83 0.28 5.48
N ALA A 130 11.43 1.17 4.58
CA ALA A 130 11.77 1.01 3.17
C ALA A 130 13.25 1.29 2.89
N ASP A 131 13.95 2.03 3.76
CA ASP A 131 15.39 2.25 3.61
C ASP A 131 16.16 0.93 3.71
N LEU A 132 15.70 0.01 4.56
CA LEU A 132 16.30 -1.30 4.73
C LEU A 132 15.55 -2.42 4.01
N GLY A 133 14.41 -2.12 3.40
CA GLY A 133 13.56 -3.12 2.75
C GLY A 133 12.89 -4.08 3.73
N ILE A 134 12.61 -3.61 4.95
CA ILE A 134 12.05 -4.45 6.02
C ILE A 134 10.60 -4.07 6.30
N VAL A 135 9.76 -5.09 6.44
CA VAL A 135 8.35 -4.93 6.83
C VAL A 135 8.12 -5.76 8.09
N GLU A 136 7.70 -5.09 9.16
CA GLU A 136 7.35 -5.73 10.43
C GLU A 136 5.84 -5.76 10.57
N VAL A 137 5.29 -6.96 10.80
CA VAL A 137 3.84 -7.17 10.88
C VAL A 137 3.47 -7.52 12.31
N PHE A 138 2.62 -6.71 12.92
CA PHE A 138 2.07 -6.92 14.26
C PHE A 138 0.62 -7.37 14.07
N LYS A 139 0.36 -8.65 14.32
CA LYS A 139 -0.96 -9.22 14.06
C LYS A 139 -1.98 -8.59 15.00
N ARG A 140 -3.13 -8.21 14.44
CA ARG A 140 -4.22 -7.69 15.27
C ARG A 140 -4.75 -8.78 16.19
N VAL A 141 -5.19 -8.37 17.37
CA VAL A 141 -5.83 -9.28 18.31
C VAL A 141 -7.23 -9.60 17.79
N LYS A 142 -7.50 -10.89 17.63
CA LYS A 142 -8.84 -11.40 17.28
C LYS A 142 -9.53 -11.83 18.56
N ILE A 143 -10.65 -11.20 18.83
CA ILE A 143 -11.46 -11.49 20.03
C ILE A 143 -12.64 -12.36 19.64
#